data_6fe5c1959859e69d99d104dd1a293d00
#
_entry.id   6fe5c1959859e69d99d104dd1a293d00
#
_cell.length_a   1.000
_cell.length_b   1.000
_cell.length_c   1.000
_cell.angle_alpha   90.00
_cell.angle_beta   90.00
_cell.angle_gamma   90.00
#
_symmetry.space_group_name_H-M   'P 1'
#
loop_
_entity.id
_entity.type
_entity.pdbx_description
1 polymer ?
#
loop_
_entity_poly.entity_id
_entity_poly.type
_entity_poly.pdbx_seq_one_letter_code
_entity_poly.pdbx_strand_id
1 'polypeptide(L)'
;MVVTSTAAYPGMCAPDGLVGALDVVLWPIQNGMLAYAGCKVLPPFVSYSVNFVDEATRQRYLDDYAERLRQLETTEPLFFHPLADFGEDWRLKPGIAAQAVGQGKPSAPQR
;
A
#
# COMPACT_ATOMS: atom_id res chain seq x y z
N MET A 1 0.09 4.37 -8.88
CA MET A 1 -0.78 3.33 -8.29
C MET A 1 -0.17 1.96 -8.53
N VAL A 2 -0.11 1.16 -7.51
CA VAL A 2 0.25 -0.26 -7.66
C VAL A 2 -0.99 -1.03 -8.14
N VAL A 3 -0.83 -1.83 -9.17
CA VAL A 3 -1.85 -2.74 -9.67
C VAL A 3 -1.31 -4.15 -9.53
N THR A 4 -2.00 -4.98 -8.79
CA THR A 4 -1.53 -6.34 -8.52
C THR A 4 -2.68 -7.33 -8.38
N SER A 5 -2.35 -8.59 -8.56
CA SER A 5 -3.25 -9.71 -8.29
C SER A 5 -2.57 -10.68 -7.32
N THR A 6 -3.37 -11.43 -6.59
CA THR A 6 -2.87 -12.41 -5.64
C THR A 6 -3.77 -13.65 -5.61
N ALA A 7 -3.18 -14.79 -5.30
CA ALA A 7 -3.93 -16.00 -4.98
C ALA A 7 -4.51 -15.95 -3.55
N ALA A 8 -4.03 -15.04 -2.70
CA ALA A 8 -4.48 -14.92 -1.33
C ALA A 8 -5.94 -14.43 -1.24
N TYR A 9 -6.66 -14.93 -0.24
CA TYR A 9 -7.97 -14.40 0.13
C TYR A 9 -7.82 -13.06 0.87
N PRO A 10 -8.83 -12.18 0.82
CA PRO A 10 -8.75 -10.88 1.52
C PRO A 10 -8.40 -11.00 3.01
N GLY A 11 -8.94 -12.00 3.71
CA GLY A 11 -8.64 -12.22 5.12
C GLY A 11 -7.18 -12.57 5.40
N MET A 12 -6.48 -13.18 4.46
CA MET A 12 -5.05 -13.46 4.58
C MET A 12 -4.20 -12.18 4.53
N CYS A 13 -4.74 -11.13 3.95
CA CYS A 13 -4.10 -9.81 3.83
C CYS A 13 -4.57 -8.81 4.90
N ALA A 14 -5.26 -9.29 5.93
CA ALA A 14 -5.60 -8.50 7.11
C ALA A 14 -4.38 -8.37 8.04
N PRO A 15 -4.38 -7.42 9.00
CA PRO A 15 -3.26 -7.24 9.93
C PRO A 15 -2.88 -8.50 10.72
N ASP A 16 -3.86 -9.38 10.97
CA ASP A 16 -3.69 -10.68 11.65
C ASP A 16 -3.70 -11.87 10.69
N GLY A 17 -3.69 -11.61 9.39
CA GLY A 17 -3.71 -12.65 8.37
C GLY A 17 -2.32 -13.23 8.07
N LEU A 18 -2.32 -14.35 7.36
CA LEU A 18 -1.07 -15.08 7.00
C LEU A 18 -0.07 -14.21 6.24
N VAL A 19 -0.56 -13.35 5.35
CA VAL A 19 0.27 -12.45 4.54
C VAL A 19 0.59 -11.16 5.30
N GLY A 20 -0.32 -10.73 6.18
CA GLY A 20 -0.26 -9.44 6.84
C GLY A 20 -0.93 -8.33 6.04
N ALA A 21 -1.05 -7.16 6.65
CA ALA A 21 -1.71 -6.02 6.03
C ALA A 21 -1.00 -5.58 4.74
N LEU A 22 -1.78 -5.34 3.69
CA LEU A 22 -1.21 -4.99 2.37
C LEU A 22 -0.47 -3.66 2.36
N ASP A 23 -0.87 -2.69 3.15
CA ASP A 23 -0.16 -1.43 3.28
C ASP A 23 1.26 -1.64 3.82
N VAL A 24 1.45 -2.61 4.71
CA VAL A 24 2.77 -3.01 5.22
C VAL A 24 3.55 -3.76 4.15
N VAL A 25 2.92 -4.69 3.45
CA VAL A 25 3.57 -5.48 2.37
C VAL A 25 3.98 -4.58 1.21
N LEU A 26 3.16 -3.60 0.86
CA LEU A 26 3.42 -2.67 -0.25
C LEU A 26 4.25 -1.45 0.16
N TRP A 27 4.57 -1.29 1.43
CA TRP A 27 5.30 -0.14 1.95
C TRP A 27 6.62 0.13 1.22
N PRO A 28 7.50 -0.86 0.98
CA PRO A 28 8.74 -0.63 0.25
C PRO A 28 8.52 -0.07 -1.15
N ILE A 29 7.45 -0.48 -1.83
CA ILE A 29 7.13 -0.03 -3.18
C ILE A 29 6.48 1.35 -3.14
N GLN A 30 5.43 1.51 -2.35
CA GLN A 30 4.65 2.75 -2.32
C GLN A 30 5.42 3.91 -1.70
N ASN A 31 6.10 3.67 -0.59
CA ASN A 31 6.92 4.68 0.05
C ASN A 31 8.34 4.73 -0.51
N GLY A 32 9.03 3.59 -0.52
CA GLY A 32 10.45 3.51 -0.84
C GLY A 32 10.79 3.76 -2.30
N MET A 33 9.86 3.54 -3.21
CA MET A 33 10.05 3.75 -4.65
C MET A 33 9.22 4.91 -5.17
N LEU A 34 7.89 4.86 -5.03
CA LEU A 34 7.00 5.82 -5.66
C LEU A 34 6.98 7.17 -4.95
N ALA A 35 6.68 7.20 -3.66
CA ALA A 35 6.65 8.46 -2.90
C ALA A 35 8.04 9.09 -2.82
N TYR A 36 9.08 8.28 -2.62
CA TYR A 36 10.47 8.74 -2.62
C TYR A 36 10.87 9.43 -3.93
N ALA A 37 10.38 8.91 -5.07
CA ALA A 37 10.63 9.51 -6.38
C ALA A 37 9.79 10.77 -6.66
N GLY A 38 8.95 11.19 -5.72
CA GLY A 38 8.10 12.38 -5.85
C GLY A 38 6.73 12.12 -6.45
N CYS A 39 6.33 10.87 -6.62
CA CYS A 39 5.01 10.53 -7.13
C CYS A 39 3.93 10.73 -6.05
N LYS A 40 2.77 11.22 -6.45
CA LYS A 40 1.55 11.07 -5.67
C LYS A 40 1.05 9.66 -5.84
N VAL A 41 0.98 8.91 -4.76
CA VAL A 41 0.64 7.48 -4.79
C VAL A 41 -0.84 7.30 -4.54
N LEU A 42 -1.56 6.78 -5.51
CA LEU A 42 -2.97 6.45 -5.36
C LEU A 42 -3.13 5.10 -4.64
N PRO A 43 -4.27 4.87 -3.96
CA PRO A 43 -4.55 3.57 -3.35
C PRO A 43 -4.32 2.42 -4.33
N PRO A 44 -3.76 1.29 -3.89
CA PRO A 44 -3.50 0.17 -4.79
C PRO A 44 -4.79 -0.47 -5.29
N PHE A 45 -4.73 -1.02 -6.48
CA PHE A 45 -5.79 -1.87 -7.02
C PHE A 45 -5.37 -3.32 -6.89
N VAL A 46 -6.10 -4.10 -6.11
CA VAL A 46 -5.75 -5.48 -5.78
C VAL A 46 -6.90 -6.41 -6.16
N SER A 47 -6.58 -7.45 -6.95
CA SER A 47 -7.51 -8.52 -7.28
C SER A 47 -7.15 -9.76 -6.47
N TYR A 48 -8.06 -10.17 -5.58
CA TYR A 48 -7.83 -11.28 -4.65
C TYR A 48 -8.30 -12.61 -5.23
N SER A 49 -7.67 -13.69 -4.79
CA SER A 49 -8.08 -15.07 -5.06
C SER A 49 -8.25 -15.37 -6.55
N VAL A 50 -7.45 -14.77 -7.41
CA VAL A 50 -7.67 -14.80 -8.87
C VAL A 50 -7.67 -16.23 -9.43
N ASN A 51 -7.01 -17.17 -8.76
CA ASN A 51 -6.96 -18.58 -9.18
C ASN A 51 -8.19 -19.38 -8.74
N PHE A 52 -9.02 -18.84 -7.84
CA PHE A 52 -10.09 -19.57 -7.17
C PHE A 52 -11.48 -18.98 -7.43
N VAL A 53 -11.54 -17.74 -7.93
CA VAL A 53 -12.81 -17.09 -8.25
C VAL A 53 -13.31 -17.54 -9.62
N ASP A 54 -14.63 -17.43 -9.81
CA ASP A 54 -15.26 -17.75 -11.09
C ASP A 54 -14.97 -16.68 -12.17
N GLU A 55 -15.35 -16.97 -13.39
CA GLU A 55 -15.15 -16.07 -14.53
C GLU A 55 -15.92 -14.76 -14.37
N ALA A 56 -17.13 -14.81 -13.83
CA ALA A 56 -17.93 -13.62 -13.58
C ALA A 56 -17.24 -12.66 -12.58
N THR A 57 -16.60 -13.19 -11.55
CA THR A 57 -15.82 -12.40 -10.59
C THR A 57 -14.58 -11.79 -11.24
N ARG A 58 -13.87 -12.55 -12.08
CA ARG A 58 -12.73 -12.00 -12.83
C ARG A 58 -13.16 -10.88 -13.76
N GLN A 59 -14.31 -11.03 -14.41
CA GLN A 59 -14.85 -9.95 -15.25
C GLN A 59 -15.18 -8.71 -14.43
N ARG A 60 -15.73 -8.86 -13.22
CA ARG A 60 -15.95 -7.72 -12.32
C ARG A 60 -14.65 -7.03 -11.93
N TYR A 61 -13.58 -7.78 -11.71
CA TYR A 61 -12.26 -7.18 -11.44
C TYR A 61 -11.79 -6.31 -12.60
N LEU A 62 -12.00 -6.75 -13.83
CA LEU A 62 -11.66 -5.95 -15.02
C LEU A 62 -12.54 -4.70 -15.12
N ASP A 63 -13.82 -4.83 -14.86
CA ASP A 63 -14.76 -3.70 -14.87
C ASP A 63 -14.43 -2.68 -13.79
N ASP A 64 -14.10 -3.14 -12.58
CA ASP A 64 -13.68 -2.29 -11.46
C ASP A 64 -12.35 -1.59 -11.76
N TYR A 65 -11.44 -2.27 -12.42
CA TYR A 65 -10.18 -1.67 -12.85
C TYR A 65 -10.40 -0.58 -13.89
N ALA A 66 -11.27 -0.83 -14.88
CA ALA A 66 -11.63 0.18 -15.87
C ALA A 66 -12.25 1.41 -15.20
N GLU A 67 -13.11 1.22 -14.19
CA GLU A 67 -13.69 2.32 -13.43
C GLU A 67 -12.65 3.07 -12.60
N ARG A 68 -11.72 2.36 -11.97
CA ARG A 68 -10.59 2.98 -11.26
C ARG A 68 -9.78 3.87 -12.19
N LEU A 69 -9.53 3.43 -13.42
CA LEU A 69 -8.79 4.23 -14.41
C LEU A 69 -9.54 5.49 -14.81
N ARG A 70 -10.87 5.45 -14.88
CA ARG A 70 -11.67 6.66 -15.16
C ARG A 70 -11.62 7.68 -14.03
N GLN A 71 -11.37 7.23 -12.81
CA GLN A 71 -11.38 8.06 -11.59
C GLN A 71 -9.99 8.50 -11.13
N LEU A 72 -8.93 8.25 -11.90
CA LEU A 72 -7.55 8.56 -11.49
C LEU A 72 -7.38 10.01 -11.03
N GLU A 73 -7.94 10.96 -11.76
CA GLU A 73 -7.78 12.39 -11.49
C GLU A 73 -8.55 12.84 -10.24
N THR A 74 -9.60 12.12 -9.86
CA THR A 74 -10.46 12.47 -8.71
C THR A 74 -10.18 11.61 -7.48
N THR A 75 -9.33 10.59 -7.60
CA THR A 75 -8.94 9.73 -6.48
C THR A 75 -7.95 10.44 -5.58
N GLU A 76 -8.25 10.49 -4.28
CA GLU A 76 -7.36 11.10 -3.31
C GLU A 76 -6.10 10.24 -3.10
N PRO A 77 -4.89 10.84 -3.20
CA PRO A 77 -3.65 10.12 -2.95
C PRO A 77 -3.53 9.64 -1.50
N LEU A 78 -2.78 8.56 -1.31
CA LEU A 78 -2.34 8.12 0.01
C LEU A 78 -1.40 9.18 0.62
N PHE A 79 -1.42 9.26 1.95
CA PHE A 79 -0.50 10.10 2.69
C PHE A 79 0.86 9.41 2.83
N PHE A 80 1.92 10.15 2.54
CA PHE A 80 3.30 9.82 2.91
C PHE A 80 3.96 11.09 3.44
N HIS A 81 4.83 10.95 4.45
CA HIS A 81 5.54 12.09 5.01
C HIS A 81 6.35 12.81 3.93
N PRO A 82 6.16 14.12 3.77
CA PRO A 82 7.02 14.93 2.88
C PRO A 82 8.43 15.01 3.45
N LEU A 83 9.40 15.29 2.60
CA LEU A 83 10.80 15.42 3.02
C LEU A 83 11.00 16.47 4.14
N ALA A 84 10.16 17.49 4.18
CA ALA A 84 10.19 18.52 5.22
C ALA A 84 9.93 17.97 6.64
N ASP A 85 9.31 16.79 6.76
CA ASP A 85 9.06 16.14 8.04
C ASP A 85 10.32 15.44 8.60
N PHE A 86 11.39 15.37 7.83
CA PHE A 86 12.63 14.72 8.21
C PHE A 86 13.72 15.74 8.55
N GLY A 87 14.54 15.42 9.54
CA GLY A 87 15.69 16.22 9.92
C GLY A 87 16.93 15.96 9.05
N GLU A 88 18.04 16.58 9.38
CA GLU A 88 19.31 16.40 8.66
C GLU A 88 19.84 14.95 8.71
N ASP A 89 19.42 14.20 9.72
CA ASP A 89 19.74 12.77 9.89
C ASP A 89 18.76 11.84 9.15
N TRP A 90 17.83 12.41 8.36
CA TRP A 90 16.80 11.70 7.62
C TRP A 90 15.84 10.88 8.49
N ARG A 91 15.71 11.26 9.74
CA ARG A 91 14.73 10.72 10.67
C ARG A 91 13.59 11.70 10.83
N LEU A 92 12.40 11.17 11.17
CA LEU A 92 11.27 12.06 11.48
C LEU A 92 11.64 13.03 12.60
N LYS A 93 11.29 14.29 12.41
CA LYS A 93 11.53 15.34 13.40
C LYS A 93 10.77 15.05 14.69
N PRO A 94 11.23 15.56 15.85
CA PRO A 94 10.50 15.44 17.10
C PRO A 94 9.07 15.92 16.98
N GLY A 95 8.13 15.16 17.53
CA GLY A 95 6.70 15.47 17.50
C GLY A 95 5.96 14.97 16.25
N ILE A 96 6.66 14.46 15.26
CA ILE A 96 6.04 13.85 14.07
C ILE A 96 5.92 12.34 14.29
N ALA A 97 4.67 11.85 14.26
CA ALA A 97 4.40 10.43 14.44
C ALA A 97 4.70 9.63 13.17
N ALA A 98 5.32 8.46 13.34
CA ALA A 98 5.53 7.53 12.24
C ALA A 98 4.19 7.03 11.68
N GLN A 99 4.06 6.99 10.36
CA GLN A 99 2.82 6.53 9.71
C GLN A 99 2.77 5.00 9.54
N ALA A 100 3.91 4.32 9.63
CA ALA A 100 4.00 2.88 9.42
C ALA A 100 4.99 2.24 10.39
N VAL A 101 4.82 0.95 10.62
CA VAL A 101 5.69 0.17 11.52
C VAL A 101 7.17 0.29 11.15
N GLY A 102 7.46 0.34 9.84
CA GLY A 102 8.82 0.49 9.34
C GLY A 102 9.48 1.83 9.64
N GLN A 103 8.70 2.87 10.00
CA GLN A 103 9.20 4.18 10.42
C GLN A 103 9.17 4.37 11.93
N GLY A 104 8.61 3.42 12.64
CA GLY A 104 8.49 3.49 14.10
C GLY A 104 9.78 3.20 14.83
N LYS A 105 9.66 3.01 16.12
CA LYS A 105 10.77 2.51 16.94
C LYS A 105 11.26 1.19 16.35
N PRO A 106 12.57 0.94 16.39
CA PRO A 106 13.09 -0.38 16.03
C PRO A 106 12.30 -1.46 16.78
N SER A 107 11.78 -2.42 16.05
CA SER A 107 11.18 -3.59 16.69
C SER A 107 12.22 -4.24 17.59
N ALA A 108 11.79 -4.74 18.74
CA ALA A 108 12.66 -5.52 19.59
C ALA A 108 13.29 -6.65 18.75
N PRO A 109 14.57 -7.02 19.01
CA PRO A 109 15.21 -8.10 18.28
C PRO A 109 14.31 -9.34 18.30
N GLN A 110 14.02 -9.87 17.13
CA GLN A 110 13.31 -11.14 17.05
C GLN A 110 14.22 -12.22 17.61
N ARG A 111 13.67 -13.01 18.52
CA ARG A 111 14.37 -14.14 19.13
C ARG A 111 14.49 -15.29 18.15
#